data_8b7b14af2cfbfa7779bc1a7cadd9c641
#
_entry.id   8b7b14af2cfbfa7779bc1a7cadd9c641
#
_cell.length_a   1.000
_cell.length_b   1.000
_cell.length_c   1.000
_cell.angle_alpha   90.00
_cell.angle_beta   90.00
_cell.angle_gamma   90.00
#
_symmetry.space_group_name_H-M   'P 1'
#
loop_
_entity.id
_entity.type
_entity.pdbx_description
1 polymer ?
#
loop_
_entity_poly.entity_id
_entity_poly.type
_entity_poly.pdbx_seq_one_letter_code
_entity_poly.pdbx_strand_id
1 'polypeptide(L)'
;IGTGSGYAAAVLGRLAASVVTVERWRTLADAAHQRLRSLGYDMVETIFGDGYEGHLTRAPYDRIILTCAVSDPPPHLLAQLAPDGILVAPLTAGVVVRTDKADSAARRTAFAVATVDPAVHGVARRL
;
A
#
# COMPACT_ATOMS: atom_id res chain seq x y z
N ILE A 1 0.28 -0.68 -0.86
CA ILE A 1 -0.87 -1.39 -1.42
C ILE A 1 -1.01 -1.06 -2.90
N GLY A 2 -1.08 -2.10 -3.77
CA GLY A 2 -1.08 -1.96 -5.22
C GLY A 2 0.33 -2.00 -5.80
N THR A 3 0.92 -3.19 -5.91
CA THR A 3 2.29 -3.39 -6.36
C THR A 3 2.51 -2.99 -7.82
N GLY A 4 1.55 -3.37 -8.69
CA GLY A 4 1.64 -3.13 -10.12
C GLY A 4 2.95 -3.68 -10.71
N SER A 5 3.73 -2.82 -11.35
CA SER A 5 5.04 -3.19 -11.91
C SER A 5 6.14 -3.44 -10.85
N GLY A 6 5.91 -3.07 -9.59
CA GLY A 6 6.91 -3.07 -8.52
C GLY A 6 7.74 -1.78 -8.42
N TYR A 7 7.48 -0.77 -9.27
CA TYR A 7 8.28 0.46 -9.28
C TYR A 7 8.22 1.21 -7.94
N ALA A 8 7.01 1.47 -7.44
CA ALA A 8 6.85 2.16 -6.16
C ALA A 8 7.49 1.38 -5.00
N ALA A 9 7.35 0.04 -5.00
CA ALA A 9 7.97 -0.82 -4.00
C ALA A 9 9.50 -0.77 -4.07
N ALA A 10 10.09 -0.70 -5.26
CA ALA A 10 11.54 -0.53 -5.43
C ALA A 10 12.03 0.83 -4.88
N VAL A 11 11.30 1.92 -5.15
CA VAL A 11 11.63 3.25 -4.61
C VAL A 11 11.57 3.23 -3.08
N LEU A 12 10.50 2.65 -2.50
CA LEU A 12 10.36 2.51 -1.06
C LEU A 12 11.45 1.64 -0.44
N GLY A 13 11.90 0.58 -1.13
CA GLY A 13 13.00 -0.27 -0.70
C GLY A 13 14.36 0.46 -0.60
N ARG A 14 14.49 1.66 -1.19
CA ARG A 14 15.65 2.54 -1.00
C ARG A 14 15.54 3.45 0.22
N LEU A 15 14.34 3.61 0.75
CA LEU A 15 14.02 4.58 1.82
C LEU A 15 13.69 3.90 3.15
N ALA A 16 13.32 2.63 3.12
CA ALA A 16 12.89 1.86 4.29
C ALA A 16 13.76 0.62 4.48
N ALA A 17 13.87 0.15 5.73
CA ALA A 17 14.61 -1.06 6.07
C ALA A 17 13.94 -2.32 5.52
N SER A 18 12.61 -2.32 5.44
CA SER A 18 11.82 -3.41 4.82
C SER A 18 10.55 -2.86 4.22
N VAL A 19 10.06 -3.52 3.17
CA VAL A 19 8.82 -3.17 2.48
C VAL A 19 7.99 -4.43 2.27
N VAL A 20 6.71 -4.37 2.60
CA VAL A 20 5.71 -5.36 2.21
C VAL A 20 4.82 -4.71 1.16
N THR A 21 4.68 -5.33 0.01
CA THR A 21 3.81 -4.84 -1.06
C THR A 21 2.75 -5.88 -1.42
N VAL A 22 1.48 -5.45 -1.53
CA VAL A 22 0.32 -6.33 -1.75
C VAL A 22 -0.28 -6.07 -3.10
N GLU A 23 -0.50 -7.13 -3.89
CA GLU A 23 -1.07 -7.07 -5.22
C GLU A 23 -2.21 -8.08 -5.37
N ARG A 24 -3.35 -7.63 -5.90
CA ARG A 24 -4.53 -8.46 -6.10
C ARG A 24 -4.49 -9.33 -7.37
N TRP A 25 -3.65 -8.97 -8.34
CA TRP A 25 -3.46 -9.74 -9.57
C TRP A 25 -2.23 -10.65 -9.42
N ARG A 26 -2.45 -11.97 -9.43
CA ARG A 26 -1.35 -12.94 -9.26
C ARG A 26 -0.25 -12.74 -10.30
N THR A 27 -0.62 -12.54 -11.56
CA THR A 27 0.34 -12.34 -12.65
C THR A 27 1.22 -11.10 -12.43
N LEU A 28 0.66 -10.01 -11.91
CA LEU A 28 1.43 -8.81 -11.58
C LEU A 28 2.29 -9.03 -10.33
N ALA A 29 1.75 -9.69 -9.29
CA ALA A 29 2.51 -10.01 -8.09
C ALA A 29 3.74 -10.87 -8.40
N ASP A 30 3.57 -11.94 -9.18
CA ASP A 30 4.65 -12.84 -9.58
C ASP A 30 5.70 -12.11 -10.44
N ALA A 31 5.27 -11.31 -11.43
CA ALA A 31 6.17 -10.54 -12.27
C ALA A 31 6.93 -9.46 -11.50
N ALA A 32 6.27 -8.77 -10.57
CA ALA A 32 6.91 -7.78 -9.71
C ALA A 32 7.92 -8.45 -8.77
N HIS A 33 7.55 -9.58 -8.16
CA HIS A 33 8.45 -10.36 -7.31
C HIS A 33 9.75 -10.73 -8.05
N GLN A 34 9.63 -11.35 -9.23
CA GLN A 34 10.78 -11.74 -10.04
C GLN A 34 11.67 -10.53 -10.39
N ARG A 35 11.05 -9.42 -10.81
CA ARG A 35 11.77 -8.18 -11.15
C ARG A 35 12.51 -7.60 -9.96
N LEU A 36 11.86 -7.47 -8.82
CA LEU A 36 12.46 -6.92 -7.60
C LEU A 36 13.64 -7.78 -7.13
N ARG A 37 13.47 -9.10 -7.14
CA ARG A 37 14.56 -10.04 -6.80
C ARG A 37 15.74 -9.93 -7.76
N SER A 38 15.49 -9.90 -9.08
CA SER A 38 16.56 -9.78 -10.08
C SER A 38 17.34 -8.46 -9.99
N LEU A 39 16.73 -7.42 -9.43
CA LEU A 39 17.33 -6.12 -9.20
C LEU A 39 17.95 -5.95 -7.80
N GLY A 40 17.96 -7.01 -6.98
CA GLY A 40 18.59 -7.02 -5.66
C GLY A 40 17.77 -6.33 -4.56
N TYR A 41 16.44 -6.19 -4.72
CA TYR A 41 15.55 -5.65 -3.69
C TYR A 41 15.08 -6.76 -2.73
N ASP A 42 16.01 -7.42 -2.05
CA ASP A 42 15.72 -8.55 -1.15
C ASP A 42 14.88 -8.17 0.08
N MET A 43 14.91 -6.89 0.48
CA MET A 43 14.10 -6.34 1.57
C MET A 43 12.64 -6.10 1.18
N VAL A 44 12.25 -6.29 -0.09
CA VAL A 44 10.88 -6.11 -0.56
C VAL A 44 10.17 -7.46 -0.66
N GLU A 45 9.20 -7.68 0.22
CA GLU A 45 8.33 -8.86 0.21
C GLU A 45 7.07 -8.56 -0.63
N THR A 46 6.82 -9.37 -1.66
CA THR A 46 5.64 -9.22 -2.53
C THR A 46 4.60 -10.26 -2.14
N ILE A 47 3.40 -9.81 -1.82
CA ILE A 47 2.27 -10.62 -1.38
C ILE A 47 1.17 -10.58 -2.44
N PHE A 48 0.73 -11.76 -2.89
CA PHE A 48 -0.53 -11.89 -3.62
C PHE A 48 -1.69 -11.90 -2.61
N GLY A 49 -2.55 -10.89 -2.65
CA GLY A 49 -3.65 -10.76 -1.69
C GLY A 49 -4.55 -9.55 -1.95
N ASP A 50 -5.59 -9.45 -1.13
CA ASP A 50 -6.46 -8.27 -1.13
C ASP A 50 -5.79 -7.13 -0.36
N GLY A 51 -5.54 -6.02 -1.04
CA GLY A 51 -4.94 -4.84 -0.45
C GLY A 51 -5.79 -4.16 0.62
N TYR A 52 -7.12 -4.35 0.60
CA TYR A 52 -7.99 -3.83 1.66
C TYR A 52 -7.76 -4.52 3.01
N GLU A 53 -7.40 -5.80 2.99
CA GLU A 53 -7.07 -6.56 4.20
C GLU A 53 -5.66 -6.25 4.72
N GLY A 54 -4.79 -5.71 3.87
CA GLY A 54 -3.39 -5.49 4.20
C GLY A 54 -2.62 -6.81 4.38
N HIS A 55 -1.70 -6.84 5.34
CA HIS A 55 -0.94 -8.05 5.67
C HIS A 55 -0.59 -8.09 7.16
N LEU A 56 -1.48 -8.64 7.96
CA LEU A 56 -1.41 -8.67 9.42
C LEU A 56 -0.15 -9.35 9.97
N THR A 57 0.38 -10.35 9.26
CA THR A 57 1.55 -11.13 9.71
C THR A 57 2.80 -10.27 9.94
N ARG A 58 2.89 -9.12 9.26
CA ARG A 58 4.01 -8.18 9.35
C ARG A 58 3.65 -6.88 10.07
N ALA A 59 2.40 -6.73 10.50
CA ALA A 59 1.98 -5.56 11.29
C ALA A 59 2.68 -5.55 12.68
N PRO A 60 2.87 -4.38 13.30
CA PRO A 60 2.45 -3.06 12.84
C PRO A 60 3.40 -2.41 11.83
N TYR A 61 2.86 -1.47 11.01
CA TYR A 61 3.60 -0.74 9.99
C TYR A 61 3.80 0.72 10.38
N ASP A 62 5.01 1.25 10.21
CA ASP A 62 5.28 2.68 10.41
C ASP A 62 4.63 3.52 9.32
N ARG A 63 4.57 3.00 8.10
CA ARG A 63 4.05 3.70 6.92
C ARG A 63 3.24 2.75 6.05
N ILE A 64 2.07 3.20 5.63
CA ILE A 64 1.25 2.51 4.64
C ILE A 64 0.96 3.48 3.49
N ILE A 65 1.24 3.05 2.26
CA ILE A 65 0.99 3.84 1.06
C ILE A 65 0.07 3.05 0.14
N LEU A 66 -1.02 3.66 -0.30
CA LEU A 66 -1.87 3.14 -1.35
C LEU A 66 -1.49 3.79 -2.67
N THR A 67 -1.33 2.98 -3.71
CA THR A 67 -1.09 3.42 -5.09
C THR A 67 -2.35 3.35 -5.96
N CYS A 68 -3.47 2.99 -5.35
CA CYS A 68 -4.81 2.95 -5.94
C CYS A 68 -5.77 3.77 -5.11
N ALA A 69 -6.75 4.41 -5.75
CA ALA A 69 -7.69 5.29 -5.08
C ALA A 69 -8.76 4.51 -4.31
N VAL A 70 -9.08 4.99 -3.13
CA VAL A 70 -10.14 4.46 -2.25
C VAL A 70 -11.17 5.55 -1.96
N SER A 71 -12.39 5.17 -1.56
CA SER A 71 -13.40 6.15 -1.13
C SER A 71 -13.03 6.82 0.20
N ASP A 72 -12.45 6.03 1.09
CA ASP A 72 -11.90 6.46 2.38
C ASP A 72 -10.78 5.49 2.81
N PRO A 73 -9.80 5.92 3.62
CA PRO A 73 -8.76 5.02 4.12
C PRO A 73 -9.36 3.80 4.82
N PRO A 74 -9.03 2.57 4.40
CA PRO A 74 -9.64 1.36 4.96
C PRO A 74 -9.33 1.20 6.46
N PRO A 75 -10.34 0.97 7.32
CA PRO A 75 -10.13 0.80 8.76
C PRO A 75 -9.15 -0.34 9.11
N HIS A 76 -9.17 -1.43 8.34
CA HIS A 76 -8.24 -2.55 8.51
C HIS A 76 -6.78 -2.13 8.34
N LEU A 77 -6.48 -1.24 7.38
CA LEU A 77 -5.13 -0.72 7.18
C LEU A 77 -4.73 0.26 8.29
N LEU A 78 -5.67 1.10 8.75
CA LEU A 78 -5.41 2.00 9.88
C LEU A 78 -5.13 1.22 11.17
N ALA A 79 -5.81 0.10 11.38
CA ALA A 79 -5.57 -0.78 12.51
C ALA A 79 -4.15 -1.40 12.50
N GLN A 80 -3.60 -1.63 11.30
CA GLN A 80 -2.25 -2.20 11.12
C GLN A 80 -1.12 -1.16 11.22
N LEU A 81 -1.42 0.13 11.42
CA LEU A 81 -0.38 1.13 11.69
C LEU A 81 0.19 0.98 13.11
N ALA A 82 1.49 1.21 13.23
CA ALA A 82 2.16 1.42 14.51
C ALA A 82 1.63 2.69 15.21
N PRO A 83 1.87 2.88 16.51
CA PRO A 83 1.75 4.20 17.14
C PRO A 83 2.55 5.22 16.32
N ASP A 84 1.99 6.41 16.09
CA ASP A 84 2.56 7.46 15.23
C ASP A 84 2.78 7.03 13.75
N GLY A 85 2.19 5.93 13.35
CA GLY A 85 2.19 5.46 11.97
C GLY A 85 1.41 6.39 11.04
N ILE A 86 1.80 6.42 9.76
CA ILE A 86 1.18 7.28 8.75
C ILE A 86 0.66 6.45 7.60
N LEU A 87 -0.59 6.69 7.21
CA LEU A 87 -1.16 6.16 5.97
C LEU A 87 -1.33 7.30 4.96
N VAL A 88 -0.93 7.05 3.72
CA VAL A 88 -1.15 7.96 2.59
C VAL A 88 -1.97 7.23 1.54
N ALA A 89 -3.10 7.83 1.16
CA ALA A 89 -4.01 7.25 0.18
C ALA A 89 -4.57 8.31 -0.77
N PRO A 90 -4.58 8.05 -2.08
CA PRO A 90 -5.40 8.82 -3.00
C PRO A 90 -6.87 8.45 -2.80
N LEU A 91 -7.74 9.45 -2.82
CA LEU A 91 -9.18 9.25 -2.76
C LEU A 91 -9.82 9.34 -4.15
N THR A 92 -10.91 8.61 -4.33
CA THR A 92 -11.73 8.68 -5.58
C THR A 92 -12.30 10.07 -5.84
N ALA A 93 -12.37 10.92 -4.81
CA ALA A 93 -12.71 12.35 -4.93
C ALA A 93 -11.59 13.20 -5.58
N GLY A 94 -10.46 12.61 -5.95
CA GLY A 94 -9.36 13.30 -6.63
C GLY A 94 -8.40 14.04 -5.70
N VAL A 95 -8.38 13.71 -4.41
CA VAL A 95 -7.42 14.25 -3.44
C VAL A 95 -6.57 13.13 -2.85
N VAL A 96 -5.35 13.45 -2.44
CA VAL A 96 -4.50 12.55 -1.66
C VAL A 96 -4.65 12.94 -0.19
N VAL A 97 -4.94 11.97 0.67
CA VAL A 97 -5.00 12.19 2.11
C VAL A 97 -3.83 11.50 2.82
N ARG A 98 -3.28 12.20 3.78
CA ARG A 98 -2.40 11.66 4.81
C ARG A 98 -3.23 11.50 6.08
N THR A 99 -3.17 10.32 6.68
CA THR A 99 -3.79 10.02 7.97
C THR A 99 -2.69 9.62 8.96
N ASP A 100 -2.52 10.41 10.01
CA ASP A 100 -1.60 10.12 11.10
C ASP A 100 -2.37 9.37 12.19
N LYS A 101 -1.86 8.21 12.63
CA LYS A 101 -2.44 7.48 13.76
C LYS A 101 -1.97 8.16 15.05
N ALA A 102 -2.90 8.81 15.74
CA ALA A 102 -2.67 9.35 17.07
C ALA A 102 -3.48 8.57 18.11
N ASP A 103 -3.07 8.63 19.38
CA ASP A 103 -3.67 7.84 20.47
C ASP A 103 -5.17 8.07 20.69
N SER A 104 -5.72 9.23 20.28
CA SER A 104 -7.12 9.59 20.54
C SER A 104 -7.94 9.94 19.30
N ALA A 105 -7.34 10.30 18.18
CA ALA A 105 -8.04 10.59 16.92
C ALA A 105 -7.08 10.61 15.72
N ALA A 106 -7.47 9.96 14.61
CA ALA A 106 -6.71 10.04 13.37
C ALA A 106 -6.74 11.47 12.81
N ARG A 107 -5.57 12.10 12.69
CA ARG A 107 -5.44 13.42 12.06
C ARG A 107 -5.32 13.26 10.56
N ARG A 108 -6.21 13.89 9.80
CA ARG A 108 -6.19 13.88 8.34
C ARG A 108 -5.72 15.21 7.77
N THR A 109 -4.88 15.15 6.74
CA THR A 109 -4.45 16.30 5.94
C THR A 109 -4.65 15.96 4.47
N ALA A 110 -5.37 16.80 3.74
CA ALA A 110 -5.59 16.64 2.31
C ALA A 110 -4.57 17.44 1.51
N PHE A 111 -4.12 16.86 0.40
CA PHE A 111 -3.16 17.46 -0.54
C PHE A 111 -3.78 17.54 -1.94
N ALA A 112 -3.01 18.11 -2.90
CA ALA A 112 -3.44 18.34 -4.26
C ALA A 112 -3.99 17.11 -4.98
N VAL A 113 -4.82 17.39 -5.99
CA VAL A 113 -5.53 16.43 -6.84
C VAL A 113 -4.57 15.50 -7.57
N ALA A 114 -4.83 14.19 -7.47
CA ALA A 114 -4.21 13.17 -8.30
C ALA A 114 -5.30 12.29 -8.92
N THR A 115 -5.17 11.97 -10.20
CA THR A 115 -6.01 10.95 -10.83
C THR A 115 -5.31 9.61 -10.71
N VAL A 116 -5.93 8.67 -9.99
CA VAL A 116 -5.41 7.33 -9.74
C VAL A 116 -6.54 6.34 -9.92
N ASP A 117 -6.24 5.17 -10.48
CA ASP A 117 -7.22 4.10 -10.65
C ASP A 117 -7.81 3.65 -9.31
N PRO A 118 -9.13 3.42 -9.23
CA PRO A 118 -9.78 3.00 -8.01
C PRO A 118 -9.33 1.60 -7.57
N ALA A 119 -9.23 1.41 -6.27
CA ALA A 119 -9.04 0.11 -5.66
C ALA A 119 -10.30 -0.76 -5.81
N VAL A 120 -10.11 -2.04 -5.98
CA VAL A 120 -11.19 -3.03 -6.07
C VAL A 120 -10.96 -4.14 -5.06
N HIS A 121 -12.01 -4.53 -4.33
CA HIS A 121 -11.96 -5.61 -3.35
C HIS A 121 -11.64 -6.97 -3.96
N GLY A 122 -11.05 -7.82 -3.16
CA GLY A 122 -10.74 -9.20 -3.48
C GLY A 122 -9.52 -9.37 -4.37
N VAL A 123 -9.07 -10.62 -4.49
CA VAL A 123 -8.02 -10.97 -5.43
C VAL A 123 -8.60 -11.22 -6.82
N ALA A 124 -7.90 -10.77 -7.84
CA ALA A 124 -8.32 -11.00 -9.21
C ALA A 124 -7.84 -12.38 -9.68
N ARG A 125 -8.74 -13.12 -10.30
CA ARG A 125 -8.44 -14.46 -10.82
C ARG A 125 -7.84 -14.44 -12.22
N ARG A 126 -8.12 -13.37 -12.99
CA ARG A 126 -7.60 -13.15 -14.36
C ARG A 126 -7.33 -11.66 -14.55
N LEU A 127 -6.34 -11.34 -15.36
CA LEU A 127 -6.16 -10.04 -16.01
C LEU A 127 -7.02 -9.98 -17.27
#